data_085064f4bac2fd1bda64b815110f66a6
#
_entry.id   085064f4bac2fd1bda64b815110f66a6
#
_cell.length_a   1.000
_cell.length_b   1.000
_cell.length_c   1.000
_cell.angle_alpha   90.00
_cell.angle_beta   90.00
_cell.angle_gamma   90.00
#
_symmetry.space_group_name_H-M   'P 1'
#
loop_
_entity.id
_entity.type
_entity.pdbx_description
1 polymer ?
#
loop_
_entity_poly.entity_id
_entity_poly.type
_entity_poly.pdbx_seq_one_letter_code
_entity_poly.pdbx_strand_id
1 'polypeptide(L)'
;FAPLWFVRIFTTFNTIFSSLLSFTVPLLILALVTVAIADTGNSAGKMLVVTILLAYVSTVLAGMFTYGVSDIVFPKIVTMNAETGSSFGGAVPSEKLAPYFTFSFPPIMDTMSALLLSFMFGLAILKFKMPVIKGLVSELRDVVMMIITKVVLPLLPVYIFGMFMKMQVSGEMKMVTHVYLKVIVVM
;
A
#
# COMPACT_ATOMS: atom_id res chain seq x y z
N PHE A 1 16.41 -5.48 24.83
CA PHE A 1 16.95 -4.55 23.82
C PHE A 1 17.60 -5.38 22.71
N ALA A 2 17.02 -5.39 21.51
CA ALA A 2 17.64 -6.08 20.37
C ALA A 2 18.94 -5.35 19.99
N PRO A 3 20.05 -6.07 19.72
CA PRO A 3 21.31 -5.44 19.33
C PRO A 3 21.15 -4.70 18.00
N LEU A 4 21.75 -3.53 17.86
CA LEU A 4 21.60 -2.66 16.68
C LEU A 4 21.94 -3.34 15.35
N TRP A 5 22.91 -4.29 15.36
CA TRP A 5 23.26 -5.05 14.16
C TRP A 5 22.11 -5.93 13.66
N PHE A 6 21.34 -6.51 14.59
CA PHE A 6 20.18 -7.35 14.27
C PHE A 6 19.07 -6.51 13.60
N VAL A 7 18.79 -5.33 14.14
CA VAL A 7 17.81 -4.40 13.55
C VAL A 7 18.22 -3.96 12.15
N ARG A 8 19.51 -3.72 11.91
CA ARG A 8 20.03 -3.33 10.59
C ARG A 8 19.89 -4.43 9.55
N ILE A 9 20.02 -5.70 9.93
CA ILE A 9 19.77 -6.84 9.03
C ILE A 9 18.31 -6.82 8.56
N PHE A 10 17.37 -6.69 9.50
CA PHE A 10 15.94 -6.62 9.15
C PHE A 10 15.60 -5.35 8.35
N THR A 11 16.24 -4.22 8.64
CA THR A 11 16.07 -2.99 7.84
C THR A 11 16.55 -3.20 6.41
N THR A 12 17.68 -3.87 6.22
CA THR A 12 18.19 -4.20 4.88
C THR A 12 17.24 -5.13 4.13
N PHE A 13 16.77 -6.19 4.79
CA PHE A 13 15.77 -7.10 4.24
C PHE A 13 14.49 -6.35 3.85
N ASN A 14 13.98 -5.48 4.73
CA ASN A 14 12.79 -4.68 4.46
C ASN A 14 12.96 -3.75 3.26
N THR A 15 14.14 -3.15 3.08
CA THR A 15 14.43 -2.29 1.92
C THR A 15 14.39 -3.09 0.61
N ILE A 16 15.00 -4.28 0.58
CA ILE A 16 14.99 -5.15 -0.60
C ILE A 16 13.56 -5.63 -0.89
N PHE A 17 12.85 -6.08 0.13
CA PHE A 17 11.48 -6.57 -0.01
C PHE A 17 10.51 -5.46 -0.46
N SER A 18 10.66 -4.25 0.07
CA SER A 18 9.89 -3.07 -0.37
C SER A 18 10.16 -2.75 -1.85
N SER A 19 11.42 -2.83 -2.29
CA SER A 19 11.78 -2.63 -3.69
C SER A 19 11.17 -3.72 -4.59
N LEU A 20 11.16 -4.99 -4.14
CA LEU A 20 10.51 -6.09 -4.84
C LEU A 20 9.00 -5.86 -4.97
N LEU A 21 8.34 -5.40 -3.90
CA LEU A 21 6.92 -5.05 -3.93
C LEU A 21 6.66 -3.89 -4.90
N SER A 22 7.47 -2.84 -4.86
CA SER A 22 7.34 -1.68 -5.77
C SER A 22 7.46 -2.07 -7.24
N PHE A 23 8.24 -3.09 -7.55
CA PHE A 23 8.33 -3.66 -8.90
C PHE A 23 7.12 -4.54 -9.25
N THR A 24 6.68 -5.39 -8.32
CA THR A 24 5.65 -6.40 -8.57
C THR A 24 4.23 -5.82 -8.60
N VAL A 25 3.95 -4.80 -7.77
CA VAL A 25 2.59 -4.23 -7.64
C VAL A 25 2.07 -3.62 -8.94
N PRO A 26 2.81 -2.77 -9.69
CA PRO A 26 2.33 -2.25 -10.96
C PRO A 26 2.07 -3.35 -12.00
N LEU A 27 2.90 -4.38 -12.05
CA LEU A 27 2.71 -5.54 -12.92
C LEU A 27 1.44 -6.32 -12.57
N LEU A 28 1.18 -6.49 -11.27
CA LEU A 28 -0.03 -7.13 -10.78
C LEU A 28 -1.28 -6.32 -11.18
N ILE A 29 -1.26 -5.01 -10.99
CA ILE A 29 -2.36 -4.13 -11.38
C ILE A 29 -2.60 -4.25 -12.87
N LEU A 30 -1.55 -4.16 -13.69
CA LEU A 30 -1.65 -4.28 -15.14
C LEU A 30 -2.33 -5.60 -15.53
N ALA A 31 -1.85 -6.72 -15.01
CA ALA A 31 -2.33 -8.03 -15.38
C ALA A 31 -3.76 -8.30 -14.87
N LEU A 32 -4.02 -8.09 -13.57
CA LEU A 32 -5.32 -8.37 -12.95
C LEU A 32 -6.44 -7.47 -13.48
N VAL A 33 -6.20 -6.17 -13.52
CA VAL A 33 -7.22 -5.20 -13.91
C VAL A 33 -7.56 -5.35 -15.40
N THR A 34 -6.56 -5.57 -16.26
CA THR A 34 -6.80 -5.80 -17.69
C THR A 34 -7.67 -7.04 -17.92
N VAL A 35 -7.34 -8.16 -17.26
CA VAL A 35 -8.12 -9.40 -17.40
C VAL A 35 -9.52 -9.22 -16.83
N ALA A 36 -9.67 -8.59 -15.67
CA ALA A 36 -10.97 -8.34 -15.04
C ALA A 36 -11.90 -7.52 -15.96
N ILE A 37 -11.38 -6.48 -16.60
CA ILE A 37 -12.15 -5.67 -17.55
C ILE A 37 -12.48 -6.50 -18.81
N ALA A 38 -11.52 -7.24 -19.35
CA ALA A 38 -11.71 -8.07 -20.53
C ALA A 38 -12.74 -9.19 -20.31
N ASP A 39 -12.84 -9.75 -19.11
CA ASP A 39 -13.79 -10.82 -18.75
C ASP A 39 -15.20 -10.32 -18.44
N THR A 40 -15.37 -9.03 -18.11
CA THR A 40 -16.68 -8.46 -17.78
C THR A 40 -17.62 -8.35 -19.00
N GLY A 41 -17.11 -8.45 -20.23
CA GLY A 41 -17.90 -8.51 -21.47
C GLY A 41 -18.62 -7.22 -21.82
N ASN A 42 -19.68 -7.30 -22.65
CA ASN A 42 -20.41 -6.15 -23.20
C ASN A 42 -21.10 -5.26 -22.14
N SER A 43 -21.32 -5.78 -20.93
CA SER A 43 -21.90 -5.02 -19.80
C SER A 43 -20.85 -4.21 -19.03
N ALA A 44 -19.56 -4.40 -19.34
CA ALA A 44 -18.44 -3.78 -18.65
C ALA A 44 -18.55 -2.26 -18.58
N GLY A 45 -18.92 -1.60 -19.66
CA GLY A 45 -19.01 -0.15 -19.71
C GLY A 45 -20.06 0.42 -18.74
N LYS A 46 -21.26 -0.16 -18.73
CA LYS A 46 -22.35 0.27 -17.84
C LYS A 46 -22.01 -0.04 -16.38
N MET A 47 -21.49 -1.22 -16.12
CA MET A 47 -21.13 -1.66 -14.77
C MET A 47 -19.98 -0.82 -14.21
N LEU A 48 -19.00 -0.49 -15.05
CA LEU A 48 -17.86 0.36 -14.69
C LEU A 48 -18.30 1.78 -14.33
N VAL A 49 -19.18 2.41 -15.12
CA VAL A 49 -19.72 3.75 -14.80
C VAL A 49 -20.49 3.73 -13.49
N VAL A 50 -21.33 2.73 -13.27
CA VAL A 50 -22.09 2.60 -12.01
C VAL A 50 -21.16 2.40 -10.82
N THR A 51 -20.13 1.57 -10.96
CA THR A 51 -19.13 1.32 -9.90
C THR A 51 -18.32 2.56 -9.58
N ILE A 52 -17.86 3.32 -10.59
CA ILE A 52 -17.14 4.59 -10.38
C ILE A 52 -18.02 5.60 -9.66
N LEU A 53 -19.26 5.75 -10.10
CA LEU A 53 -20.20 6.69 -9.50
C LEU A 53 -20.51 6.30 -8.05
N LEU A 54 -20.75 5.02 -7.78
CA LEU A 54 -20.97 4.49 -6.44
C LEU A 54 -19.73 4.70 -5.54
N ALA A 55 -18.54 4.41 -6.05
CA ALA A 55 -17.30 4.60 -5.32
C ALA A 55 -17.07 6.08 -4.99
N TYR A 56 -17.31 6.97 -5.95
CA TYR A 56 -17.17 8.42 -5.74
C TYR A 56 -18.15 8.93 -4.69
N VAL A 57 -19.43 8.57 -4.79
CA VAL A 57 -20.44 8.95 -3.81
C VAL A 57 -20.09 8.40 -2.43
N SER A 58 -19.70 7.14 -2.34
CA SER A 58 -19.27 6.51 -1.08
C SER A 58 -18.07 7.23 -0.45
N THR A 59 -17.08 7.58 -1.25
CA THR A 59 -15.87 8.29 -0.78
C THR A 59 -16.22 9.69 -0.26
N VAL A 60 -17.08 10.43 -0.98
CA VAL A 60 -17.53 11.76 -0.55
C VAL A 60 -18.34 11.67 0.74
N LEU A 61 -19.26 10.72 0.85
CA LEU A 61 -20.03 10.51 2.07
C LEU A 61 -19.15 10.13 3.25
N ALA A 62 -18.22 9.21 3.05
CA ALA A 62 -17.23 8.82 4.08
C ALA A 62 -16.37 10.01 4.51
N GLY A 63 -15.92 10.83 3.55
CA GLY A 63 -15.14 12.05 3.82
C GLY A 63 -15.93 13.07 4.63
N MET A 64 -17.19 13.32 4.26
CA MET A 64 -18.08 14.22 5.02
C MET A 64 -18.34 13.72 6.44
N PHE A 65 -18.60 12.41 6.57
CA PHE A 65 -18.80 11.80 7.88
C PHE A 65 -17.55 11.91 8.75
N THR A 66 -16.38 11.56 8.21
CA THR A 66 -15.10 11.68 8.91
C THR A 66 -14.79 13.12 9.29
N TYR A 67 -15.06 14.08 8.40
CA TYR A 67 -14.88 15.52 8.70
C TYR A 67 -15.78 15.95 9.87
N GLY A 68 -17.08 15.58 9.85
CA GLY A 68 -18.00 15.94 10.93
C GLY A 68 -17.60 15.33 12.29
N VAL A 69 -17.18 14.07 12.30
CA VAL A 69 -16.65 13.42 13.51
C VAL A 69 -15.35 14.09 13.97
N SER A 70 -14.47 14.40 13.05
CA SER A 70 -13.19 15.06 13.34
C SER A 70 -13.38 16.45 13.96
N ASP A 71 -14.28 17.25 13.45
CA ASP A 71 -14.58 18.59 13.93
C ASP A 71 -15.08 18.60 15.40
N ILE A 72 -15.80 17.56 15.79
CA ILE A 72 -16.29 17.40 17.16
C ILE A 72 -15.23 16.84 18.11
N VAL A 73 -14.38 15.93 17.61
CA VAL A 73 -13.46 15.13 18.43
C VAL A 73 -12.07 15.76 18.52
N PHE A 74 -11.56 16.36 17.42
CA PHE A 74 -10.22 16.96 17.40
C PHE A 74 -10.00 18.10 18.40
N PRO A 75 -10.91 19.05 18.59
CA PRO A 75 -10.73 20.11 19.58
C PRO A 75 -10.52 19.57 20.99
N LYS A 76 -11.17 18.45 21.33
CA LYS A 76 -11.07 17.83 22.67
C LYS A 76 -9.75 17.05 22.86
N ILE A 77 -9.16 16.54 21.77
CA ILE A 77 -7.92 15.75 21.84
C ILE A 77 -6.70 16.65 21.70
N VAL A 78 -6.73 17.66 20.83
CA VAL A 78 -5.58 18.53 20.54
C VAL A 78 -5.32 19.51 21.68
N THR A 79 -6.33 20.00 22.36
CA THR A 79 -6.14 20.87 23.53
C THR A 79 -5.41 20.17 24.68
N MET A 80 -5.49 18.83 24.76
CA MET A 80 -4.73 18.05 25.74
C MET A 80 -3.25 17.82 25.34
N ASN A 81 -2.87 18.04 24.08
CA ASN A 81 -1.55 17.70 23.55
C ASN A 81 -0.69 18.93 23.17
N ALA A 82 -1.20 20.15 23.31
CA ALA A 82 -0.44 21.37 23.02
C ALA A 82 0.76 21.54 23.95
N GLU A 83 0.69 20.97 25.17
CA GLU A 83 1.82 20.99 26.12
C GLU A 83 2.83 19.87 25.87
N THR A 84 2.47 18.81 25.11
CA THR A 84 3.35 17.66 24.82
C THR A 84 4.05 17.76 23.46
N GLY A 85 3.72 18.76 22.65
CA GLY A 85 4.27 18.95 21.29
C GLY A 85 5.76 19.30 21.23
N SER A 86 6.39 19.62 22.35
CA SER A 86 7.81 20.00 22.41
C SER A 86 8.75 18.90 22.96
N SER A 87 8.23 17.73 23.32
CA SER A 87 9.03 16.65 23.93
C SER A 87 9.21 15.39 23.07
N PHE A 88 9.00 15.46 21.76
CA PHE A 88 9.26 14.31 20.86
C PHE A 88 10.73 14.17 20.44
N GLY A 89 11.67 14.72 21.22
CA GLY A 89 13.10 14.70 20.97
C GLY A 89 13.85 13.46 21.48
N GLY A 90 13.25 12.28 21.42
CA GLY A 90 13.92 11.03 21.81
C GLY A 90 14.11 10.02 20.68
N ALA A 91 13.87 10.43 19.44
CA ALA A 91 14.11 9.56 18.29
C ALA A 91 15.62 9.32 18.16
N VAL A 92 16.04 8.06 18.18
CA VAL A 92 17.39 7.66 17.78
C VAL A 92 17.59 8.20 16.36
N PRO A 93 18.69 8.96 16.09
CA PRO A 93 18.91 9.52 14.76
C PRO A 93 18.77 8.42 13.71
N SER A 94 17.97 8.67 12.68
CA SER A 94 17.66 7.73 11.58
C SER A 94 18.92 7.19 10.90
N GLU A 95 20.02 7.90 11.03
CA GLU A 95 21.35 7.55 10.52
C GLU A 95 21.91 6.26 11.12
N LYS A 96 21.58 5.94 12.40
CA LYS A 96 22.00 4.68 13.04
C LYS A 96 21.22 3.44 12.61
N LEU A 97 20.08 3.64 11.95
CA LEU A 97 19.21 2.57 11.46
C LEU A 97 19.28 2.38 9.94
N ALA A 98 20.27 3.00 9.28
CA ALA A 98 20.48 2.85 7.85
C ALA A 98 20.77 1.37 7.48
N PRO A 99 20.22 0.87 6.37
CA PRO A 99 20.51 -0.48 5.88
C PRO A 99 22.00 -0.60 5.53
N TYR A 100 22.54 -1.82 5.60
CA TYR A 100 23.96 -2.08 5.25
C TYR A 100 24.25 -1.81 3.77
N PHE A 101 23.27 -2.11 2.90
CA PHE A 101 23.29 -1.77 1.48
C PHE A 101 21.86 -1.52 1.00
N THR A 102 21.73 -0.66 0.02
CA THR A 102 20.46 -0.39 -0.65
C THR A 102 20.48 -1.06 -2.02
N PHE A 103 19.63 -2.05 -2.21
CA PHE A 103 19.39 -2.62 -3.53
C PHE A 103 18.00 -2.16 -3.99
N SER A 104 17.96 -1.35 -5.02
CA SER A 104 16.70 -0.82 -5.54
C SER A 104 16.37 -1.48 -6.86
N PHE A 105 15.21 -2.14 -6.92
CA PHE A 105 14.58 -2.53 -8.17
C PHE A 105 13.71 -1.35 -8.62
N PRO A 106 14.12 -0.61 -9.67
CA PRO A 106 13.26 0.46 -10.17
C PRO A 106 11.95 -0.17 -10.69
N PRO A 107 10.79 0.37 -10.34
CA PRO A 107 9.53 -0.10 -10.90
C PRO A 107 9.52 0.16 -12.40
N ILE A 108 8.97 -0.79 -13.19
CA ILE A 108 8.84 -0.66 -14.65
C ILE A 108 7.95 0.54 -15.00
N MET A 109 6.94 0.79 -14.18
CA MET A 109 6.00 1.90 -14.32
C MET A 109 5.42 2.29 -12.96
N ASP A 110 4.92 3.51 -12.86
CA ASP A 110 4.19 3.95 -11.68
C ASP A 110 2.81 3.29 -11.58
N THR A 111 2.26 3.18 -10.39
CA THR A 111 0.97 2.56 -10.11
C THR A 111 -0.17 3.19 -10.89
N MET A 112 -0.18 4.53 -11.01
CA MET A 112 -1.19 5.25 -11.80
C MET A 112 -1.08 4.94 -13.29
N SER A 113 0.15 4.91 -13.81
CA SER A 113 0.43 4.54 -15.21
C SER A 113 0.00 3.10 -15.49
N ALA A 114 0.26 2.17 -14.58
CA ALA A 114 -0.16 0.78 -14.68
C ALA A 114 -1.69 0.65 -14.72
N LEU A 115 -2.39 1.40 -13.88
CA LEU A 115 -3.85 1.41 -13.83
C LEU A 115 -4.45 1.97 -15.12
N LEU A 116 -3.93 3.10 -15.61
CA LEU A 116 -4.39 3.72 -16.86
C LEU A 116 -4.17 2.80 -18.07
N LEU A 117 -2.99 2.18 -18.13
CA LEU A 117 -2.64 1.23 -19.17
C LEU A 117 -3.52 -0.02 -19.12
N SER A 118 -3.84 -0.51 -17.92
CA SER A 118 -4.76 -1.63 -17.71
C SER A 118 -6.15 -1.35 -18.25
N PHE A 119 -6.66 -0.14 -18.02
CA PHE A 119 -7.93 0.31 -18.58
C PHE A 119 -7.90 0.35 -20.11
N MET A 120 -6.85 0.92 -20.68
CA MET A 120 -6.71 1.00 -22.14
C MET A 120 -6.68 -0.40 -22.77
N PHE A 121 -5.85 -1.30 -22.25
CA PHE A 121 -5.78 -2.67 -22.77
C PHE A 121 -7.06 -3.47 -22.52
N GLY A 122 -7.66 -3.35 -21.33
CA GLY A 122 -8.91 -4.02 -21.02
C GLY A 122 -10.05 -3.63 -21.98
N LEU A 123 -10.22 -2.32 -22.22
CA LEU A 123 -11.21 -1.81 -23.16
C LEU A 123 -10.88 -2.18 -24.61
N ALA A 124 -9.60 -2.15 -24.99
CA ALA A 124 -9.18 -2.55 -26.36
C ALA A 124 -9.47 -4.03 -26.62
N ILE A 125 -9.14 -4.91 -25.69
CA ILE A 125 -9.43 -6.34 -25.79
C ILE A 125 -10.94 -6.58 -25.93
N LEU A 126 -11.73 -5.85 -25.15
CA LEU A 126 -13.19 -5.96 -25.17
C LEU A 126 -13.78 -5.50 -26.50
N LYS A 127 -13.32 -4.37 -27.03
CA LYS A 127 -13.85 -3.76 -28.26
C LYS A 127 -13.39 -4.50 -29.51
N PHE A 128 -12.11 -4.86 -29.58
CA PHE A 128 -11.50 -5.44 -30.78
C PHE A 128 -11.39 -6.96 -30.74
N LYS A 129 -11.85 -7.63 -29.65
CA LYS A 129 -11.82 -9.08 -29.49
C LYS A 129 -10.44 -9.69 -29.79
N MET A 130 -9.39 -9.17 -29.15
CA MET A 130 -7.99 -9.56 -29.37
C MET A 130 -7.62 -10.79 -28.50
N PRO A 131 -7.78 -12.03 -29.01
CA PRO A 131 -7.55 -13.23 -28.18
C PRO A 131 -6.07 -13.40 -27.81
N VAL A 132 -5.15 -12.99 -28.67
CA VAL A 132 -3.70 -13.13 -28.45
C VAL A 132 -3.26 -12.24 -27.28
N ILE A 133 -3.68 -10.97 -27.27
CA ILE A 133 -3.33 -10.04 -26.20
C ILE A 133 -3.98 -10.47 -24.88
N LYS A 134 -5.24 -10.94 -24.93
CA LYS A 134 -5.92 -11.49 -23.76
C LYS A 134 -5.18 -12.70 -23.19
N GLY A 135 -4.72 -13.61 -24.04
CA GLY A 135 -3.91 -14.77 -23.65
C GLY A 135 -2.61 -14.35 -22.95
N LEU A 136 -1.85 -13.44 -23.59
CA LEU A 136 -0.59 -12.93 -23.02
C LEU A 136 -0.77 -12.30 -21.64
N VAL A 137 -1.77 -11.44 -21.47
CA VAL A 137 -2.03 -10.77 -20.19
C VAL A 137 -2.53 -11.77 -19.14
N SER A 138 -3.29 -12.79 -19.53
CA SER A 138 -3.72 -13.86 -18.64
C SER A 138 -2.53 -14.69 -18.14
N GLU A 139 -1.61 -15.06 -19.02
CA GLU A 139 -0.38 -15.75 -18.63
C GLU A 139 0.51 -14.90 -17.74
N LEU A 140 0.63 -13.60 -18.04
CA LEU A 140 1.34 -12.66 -17.20
C LEU A 140 0.73 -12.57 -15.78
N ARG A 141 -0.61 -12.54 -15.69
CA ARG A 141 -1.34 -12.61 -14.42
C ARG A 141 -0.94 -13.86 -13.63
N ASP A 142 -0.92 -15.01 -14.27
CA ASP A 142 -0.64 -16.28 -13.60
C ASP A 142 0.82 -16.33 -13.09
N VAL A 143 1.77 -15.80 -13.87
CA VAL A 143 3.17 -15.65 -13.43
C VAL A 143 3.29 -14.71 -12.22
N VAL A 144 2.68 -13.55 -12.29
CA VAL A 144 2.72 -12.57 -11.19
C VAL A 144 2.04 -13.12 -9.94
N MET A 145 0.90 -13.79 -10.09
CA MET A 145 0.21 -14.46 -8.97
C MET A 145 1.06 -15.57 -8.34
N MET A 146 1.82 -16.31 -9.16
CA MET A 146 2.76 -17.31 -8.64
C MET A 146 3.86 -16.65 -7.79
N ILE A 147 4.45 -15.54 -8.25
CA ILE A 147 5.46 -14.78 -7.49
C ILE A 147 4.87 -14.30 -6.17
N ILE A 148 3.67 -13.73 -6.20
CA ILE A 148 3.02 -13.24 -4.98
C ILE A 148 2.76 -14.38 -4.00
N THR A 149 2.17 -15.48 -4.45
CA THR A 149 1.79 -16.59 -3.58
C THR A 149 2.99 -17.34 -3.03
N LYS A 150 4.04 -17.54 -3.84
CA LYS A 150 5.20 -18.34 -3.45
C LYS A 150 6.34 -17.55 -2.81
N VAL A 151 6.45 -16.25 -3.12
CA VAL A 151 7.55 -15.43 -2.65
C VAL A 151 7.04 -14.34 -1.69
N VAL A 152 6.11 -13.51 -2.14
CA VAL A 152 5.68 -12.34 -1.36
C VAL A 152 4.92 -12.76 -0.10
N LEU A 153 3.92 -13.63 -0.22
CA LEU A 153 3.09 -14.05 0.91
C LEU A 153 3.88 -14.69 2.06
N PRO A 154 4.79 -15.65 1.84
CA PRO A 154 5.55 -16.24 2.93
C PRO A 154 6.59 -15.29 3.55
N LEU A 155 7.11 -14.31 2.79
CA LEU A 155 8.06 -13.32 3.28
C LEU A 155 7.40 -12.13 3.99
N LEU A 156 6.11 -11.92 3.77
CA LEU A 156 5.35 -10.79 4.32
C LEU A 156 5.35 -10.75 5.86
N PRO A 157 5.18 -11.87 6.60
CA PRO A 157 5.28 -11.85 8.06
C PRO A 157 6.65 -11.38 8.57
N VAL A 158 7.74 -11.79 7.89
CA VAL A 158 9.11 -11.40 8.23
C VAL A 158 9.30 -9.89 7.97
N TYR A 159 8.75 -9.39 6.87
CA TYR A 159 8.75 -7.96 6.55
C TYR A 159 8.02 -7.13 7.60
N ILE A 160 6.82 -7.54 7.99
CA ILE A 160 6.02 -6.87 9.03
C ILE A 160 6.77 -6.87 10.36
N PHE A 161 7.34 -8.01 10.74
CA PHE A 161 8.13 -8.12 11.96
C PHE A 161 9.32 -7.14 11.95
N GLY A 162 10.05 -7.06 10.85
CA GLY A 162 11.17 -6.11 10.69
C GLY A 162 10.74 -4.66 10.76
N MET A 163 9.55 -4.31 10.21
CA MET A 163 8.98 -2.98 10.29
C MET A 163 8.67 -2.59 11.75
N PHE A 164 8.01 -3.47 12.50
CA PHE A 164 7.71 -3.22 13.92
C PHE A 164 8.97 -3.10 14.76
N MET A 165 9.99 -3.93 14.50
CA MET A 165 11.29 -3.81 15.18
C MET A 165 11.94 -2.46 14.93
N LYS A 166 11.94 -1.97 13.69
CA LYS A 166 12.46 -0.65 13.35
C LYS A 166 11.71 0.45 14.10
N MET A 167 10.38 0.42 14.11
CA MET A 167 9.53 1.38 14.83
C MET A 167 9.77 1.36 16.35
N GLN A 168 10.04 0.18 16.92
CA GLN A 168 10.32 0.05 18.35
C GLN A 168 11.65 0.71 18.73
N VAL A 169 12.68 0.52 17.93
CA VAL A 169 14.02 1.08 18.18
C VAL A 169 14.09 2.57 17.87
N SER A 170 13.34 3.06 16.87
CA SER A 170 13.22 4.50 16.59
C SER A 170 12.43 5.27 17.67
N GLY A 171 11.74 4.57 18.59
CA GLY A 171 10.89 5.19 19.59
C GLY A 171 9.52 5.62 19.09
N GLU A 172 9.25 5.51 17.80
CA GLU A 172 7.97 5.83 17.16
C GLU A 172 6.82 4.96 17.69
N MET A 173 7.13 3.75 18.14
CA MET A 173 6.13 2.80 18.65
C MET A 173 5.39 3.34 19.89
N LYS A 174 6.07 4.01 20.79
CA LYS A 174 5.44 4.61 21.99
C LYS A 174 4.48 5.73 21.59
N MET A 175 4.87 6.55 20.64
CA MET A 175 4.05 7.63 20.10
C MET A 175 2.82 7.09 19.39
N VAL A 176 3.02 6.16 18.47
CA VAL A 176 1.96 5.52 17.70
C VAL A 176 0.97 4.84 18.63
N THR A 177 1.44 4.01 19.57
CA THR A 177 0.56 3.30 20.51
C THR A 177 -0.25 4.27 21.36
N HIS A 178 0.35 5.34 21.88
CA HIS A 178 -0.36 6.29 22.72
C HIS A 178 -1.41 7.11 21.96
N VAL A 179 -1.11 7.50 20.72
CA VAL A 179 -2.03 8.26 19.87
C VAL A 179 -3.14 7.33 19.36
N TYR A 180 -2.80 6.15 18.85
CA TYR A 180 -3.80 5.21 18.32
C TYR A 180 -4.72 4.64 19.40
N LEU A 181 -4.19 4.33 20.59
CA LEU A 181 -5.04 3.89 21.71
C LEU A 181 -6.10 4.94 22.05
N LYS A 182 -5.73 6.22 22.08
CA LYS A 182 -6.70 7.32 22.31
C LYS A 182 -7.72 7.41 21.18
N VAL A 183 -7.29 7.28 19.92
CA VAL A 183 -8.20 7.31 18.76
C VAL A 183 -9.15 6.12 18.75
N ILE A 184 -8.67 4.90 19.05
CA ILE A 184 -9.50 3.67 19.09
C ILE A 184 -10.52 3.73 20.23
N VAL A 185 -10.16 4.30 21.38
CA VAL A 185 -11.09 4.44 22.52
C VAL A 185 -12.20 5.49 22.24
N VAL A 186 -11.92 6.42 21.33
CA VAL A 186 -12.87 7.48 20.92
C VAL A 186 -13.74 7.07 19.73
N MET A 187 -13.32 6.08 18.94
CA MET A 187 -14.07 5.53 17.82
C MET A 187 -15.01 4.39 18.25
#